data_f7be7af36a917ad29d4e4178396240d5
#
_entry.id   f7be7af36a917ad29d4e4178396240d5
#
_cell.length_a   1.000
_cell.length_b   1.000
_cell.length_c   1.000
_cell.angle_alpha   90.00
_cell.angle_beta   90.00
_cell.angle_gamma   90.00
#
_symmetry.space_group_name_H-M   'P 1'
#
loop_
_entity.id
_entity.type
_entity.pdbx_description
1 polymer ?
#
loop_
_entity_poly.entity_id
_entity_poly.type
_entity_poly.pdbx_seq_one_letter_code
_entity_poly.pdbx_strand_id
1 'polypeptide(L)'
;MNDNNIKNKTVSGLIWRFMERCGAQGVNFVVSIILARLLAPELYGTIALITVFTAILEIFVDSGMGNALIQKKDADDVDFSSVFYFNMLMCVVLYGVMFISAPYIAKFYKDSELTPIVRVMSLVLIISGLKNVQQAYVSRTMQFKRFFFATLGGTIVAAVVGIWMAYEGYGVWALVAQNLVNKVIDTTVLWFTVKWRPKLLFSIKRLKGLVSYGWKL
;
A
#
# COMPACT_ATOMS: atom_id res chain seq x y z
N MET A 1 34.59 3.33 1.28
CA MET A 1 33.60 2.24 1.43
C MET A 1 33.89 1.24 0.33
N ASN A 2 34.22 -0.02 0.66
CA ASN A 2 34.75 -0.97 -0.32
C ASN A 2 33.70 -1.32 -1.40
N ASP A 3 34.02 -1.18 -2.69
CA ASP A 3 33.13 -1.46 -3.83
C ASP A 3 32.48 -2.85 -3.78
N ASN A 4 33.22 -3.84 -3.28
CA ASN A 4 32.70 -5.20 -3.08
C ASN A 4 31.55 -5.27 -2.06
N ASN A 5 31.51 -4.39 -1.05
CA ASN A 5 30.47 -4.37 -0.04
C ASN A 5 29.15 -3.76 -0.58
N ILE A 6 29.27 -2.77 -1.49
CA ILE A 6 28.13 -2.16 -2.17
C ILE A 6 27.54 -3.17 -3.15
N LYS A 7 28.38 -3.84 -3.93
CA LYS A 7 27.98 -4.85 -4.90
C LYS A 7 27.21 -6.00 -4.25
N ASN A 8 27.73 -6.53 -3.14
CA ASN A 8 27.10 -7.61 -2.40
C ASN A 8 25.73 -7.18 -1.79
N LYS A 9 25.61 -5.96 -1.26
CA LYS A 9 24.35 -5.42 -0.75
C LYS A 9 23.32 -5.22 -1.86
N THR A 10 23.76 -4.74 -3.04
CA THR A 10 22.86 -4.54 -4.19
C THR A 10 22.35 -5.87 -4.73
N VAL A 11 23.23 -6.86 -4.92
CA VAL A 11 22.85 -8.20 -5.39
C VAL A 11 21.91 -8.88 -4.39
N SER A 12 22.25 -8.86 -3.10
CA SER A 12 21.37 -9.39 -2.06
C SER A 12 20.01 -8.68 -2.04
N GLY A 13 20.00 -7.37 -2.21
CA GLY A 13 18.77 -6.58 -2.30
C GLY A 13 17.87 -6.97 -3.48
N LEU A 14 18.48 -7.20 -4.66
CA LEU A 14 17.76 -7.66 -5.85
C LEU A 14 17.16 -9.06 -5.65
N ILE A 15 17.93 -9.98 -5.05
CA ILE A 15 17.45 -11.33 -4.75
C ILE A 15 16.25 -11.28 -3.80
N TRP A 16 16.34 -10.49 -2.71
CA TRP A 16 15.22 -10.35 -1.77
C TRP A 16 13.98 -9.74 -2.41
N ARG A 17 14.14 -8.75 -3.30
CA ARG A 17 13.03 -8.16 -4.06
C ARG A 17 12.40 -9.14 -5.04
N PHE A 18 13.22 -9.93 -5.71
CA PHE A 18 12.74 -10.96 -6.62
C PHE A 18 11.94 -12.03 -5.86
N MET A 19 12.49 -12.54 -4.75
CA MET A 19 11.82 -13.53 -3.91
C MET A 19 10.50 -12.99 -3.31
N GLU A 20 10.48 -11.71 -2.90
CA GLU A 20 9.28 -11.03 -2.41
C GLU A 20 8.17 -11.07 -3.48
N ARG A 21 8.49 -10.59 -4.68
CA ARG A 21 7.51 -10.51 -5.76
C ARG A 21 7.04 -11.88 -6.23
N CYS A 22 7.96 -12.80 -6.46
CA CYS A 22 7.61 -14.15 -6.89
C CYS A 22 6.84 -14.91 -5.82
N GLY A 23 7.25 -14.82 -4.55
CA GLY A 23 6.57 -15.47 -3.44
C GLY A 23 5.15 -14.94 -3.24
N ALA A 24 4.99 -13.62 -3.15
CA ALA A 24 3.67 -13.00 -3.01
C ALA A 24 2.76 -13.31 -4.20
N GLN A 25 3.30 -13.23 -5.43
CA GLN A 25 2.53 -13.53 -6.63
C GLN A 25 2.13 -15.02 -6.72
N GLY A 26 3.01 -15.93 -6.29
CA GLY A 26 2.71 -17.37 -6.21
C GLY A 26 1.58 -17.65 -5.23
N VAL A 27 1.62 -17.07 -4.03
CA VAL A 27 0.53 -17.19 -3.06
C VAL A 27 -0.77 -16.61 -3.62
N ASN A 28 -0.73 -15.39 -4.17
CA ASN A 28 -1.92 -14.75 -4.76
C ASN A 28 -2.51 -15.59 -5.89
N PHE A 29 -1.69 -16.22 -6.72
CA PHE A 29 -2.15 -17.09 -7.81
C PHE A 29 -2.94 -18.29 -7.25
N VAL A 30 -2.40 -18.99 -6.26
CA VAL A 30 -3.09 -20.12 -5.63
C VAL A 30 -4.40 -19.67 -4.97
N VAL A 31 -4.36 -18.56 -4.24
CA VAL A 31 -5.54 -17.99 -3.56
C VAL A 31 -6.61 -17.58 -4.58
N SER A 32 -6.22 -16.95 -5.69
CA SER A 32 -7.17 -16.55 -6.73
C SER A 32 -7.89 -17.75 -7.35
N ILE A 33 -7.21 -18.89 -7.54
CA ILE A 33 -7.85 -20.13 -8.01
C ILE A 33 -8.87 -20.64 -6.99
N ILE A 34 -8.53 -20.65 -5.70
CA ILE A 34 -9.42 -21.12 -4.64
C ILE A 34 -10.66 -20.22 -4.56
N LEU A 35 -10.45 -18.91 -4.49
CA LEU A 35 -11.55 -17.94 -4.40
C LEU A 35 -12.42 -17.93 -5.67
N ALA A 36 -11.84 -18.11 -6.86
CA ALA A 36 -12.61 -18.18 -8.11
C ALA A 36 -13.52 -19.41 -8.19
N ARG A 37 -13.27 -20.45 -7.41
CA ARG A 37 -14.16 -21.61 -7.27
C ARG A 37 -15.26 -21.42 -6.22
N LEU A 38 -15.05 -20.52 -5.26
CA LEU A 38 -15.95 -20.27 -4.14
C LEU A 38 -16.89 -19.09 -4.37
N LEU A 39 -16.44 -18.12 -5.14
CA LEU A 39 -17.15 -16.84 -5.35
C LEU A 39 -17.66 -16.71 -6.78
N ALA A 40 -18.83 -16.12 -6.95
CA ALA A 40 -19.40 -15.82 -8.25
C ALA A 40 -18.54 -14.77 -9.01
N PRO A 41 -18.42 -14.89 -10.35
CA PRO A 41 -17.61 -13.98 -11.16
C PRO A 41 -18.02 -12.50 -11.03
N GLU A 42 -19.29 -12.23 -10.78
CA GLU A 42 -19.85 -10.87 -10.63
C GLU A 42 -19.20 -10.11 -9.47
N LEU A 43 -18.87 -10.83 -8.38
CA LEU A 43 -18.23 -10.26 -7.20
C LEU A 43 -16.81 -9.74 -7.49
N TYR A 44 -16.10 -10.41 -8.40
CA TYR A 44 -14.81 -9.94 -8.90
C TYR A 44 -14.95 -8.66 -9.72
N GLY A 45 -16.02 -8.54 -10.51
CA GLY A 45 -16.34 -7.33 -11.25
C GLY A 45 -16.51 -6.13 -10.32
N THR A 46 -17.26 -6.31 -9.24
CA THR A 46 -17.47 -5.30 -8.20
C THR A 46 -16.16 -4.81 -7.60
N ILE A 47 -15.28 -5.75 -7.19
CA ILE A 47 -13.98 -5.40 -6.61
C ILE A 47 -13.05 -4.75 -7.65
N ALA A 48 -13.01 -5.27 -8.88
CA ALA A 48 -12.18 -4.71 -9.94
C ALA A 48 -12.53 -3.24 -10.21
N LEU A 49 -13.81 -2.91 -10.23
CA LEU A 49 -14.31 -1.57 -10.42
C LEU A 49 -13.81 -0.63 -9.30
N ILE A 50 -13.97 -1.02 -8.05
CA ILE A 50 -13.53 -0.22 -6.90
C ILE A 50 -12.00 -0.08 -6.89
N THR A 51 -11.29 -1.16 -7.24
CA THR A 51 -9.83 -1.16 -7.32
C THR A 51 -9.30 -0.16 -8.35
N VAL A 52 -9.99 0.06 -9.47
CA VAL A 52 -9.61 1.08 -10.46
C VAL A 52 -9.66 2.48 -9.81
N PHE A 53 -10.73 2.82 -9.09
CA PHE A 53 -10.83 4.12 -8.43
C PHE A 53 -9.75 4.29 -7.34
N THR A 54 -9.56 3.28 -6.51
CA THR A 54 -8.54 3.35 -5.45
C THR A 54 -7.13 3.38 -6.03
N ALA A 55 -6.84 2.65 -7.11
CA ALA A 55 -5.53 2.66 -7.77
C ALA A 55 -5.19 4.05 -8.36
N ILE A 56 -6.15 4.72 -8.99
CA ILE A 56 -5.97 6.09 -9.48
C ILE A 56 -5.60 7.02 -8.31
N LEU A 57 -6.29 6.91 -7.18
CA LEU A 57 -6.02 7.74 -6.01
C LEU A 57 -4.69 7.36 -5.32
N GLU A 58 -4.30 6.08 -5.33
CA GLU A 58 -2.99 5.66 -4.83
C GLU A 58 -1.83 6.32 -5.60
N ILE A 59 -1.99 6.62 -6.90
CA ILE A 59 -0.98 7.37 -7.68
C ILE A 59 -0.75 8.76 -7.06
N PHE A 60 -1.82 9.44 -6.63
CA PHE A 60 -1.68 10.74 -5.94
C PHE A 60 -1.04 10.60 -4.56
N VAL A 61 -1.33 9.53 -3.84
CA VAL A 61 -0.68 9.21 -2.55
C VAL A 61 0.81 8.95 -2.76
N ASP A 62 1.19 8.21 -3.80
CA ASP A 62 2.59 7.93 -4.12
C ASP A 62 3.34 9.18 -4.63
N SER A 63 2.68 10.12 -5.27
CA SER A 63 3.07 11.48 -5.72
C SER A 63 4.58 11.75 -5.95
N GLY A 64 5.40 10.71 -6.14
CA GLY A 64 6.86 10.81 -6.34
C GLY A 64 7.66 11.27 -5.11
N MET A 65 7.01 11.71 -4.02
CA MET A 65 7.72 12.19 -2.82
C MET A 65 8.52 11.09 -2.12
N GLY A 66 8.03 9.85 -2.14
CA GLY A 66 8.79 8.69 -1.68
C GLY A 66 10.10 8.52 -2.47
N ASN A 67 10.02 8.63 -3.78
CA ASN A 67 11.18 8.56 -4.67
C ASN A 67 12.12 9.76 -4.47
N ALA A 68 11.56 10.96 -4.26
CA ALA A 68 12.35 12.15 -3.94
C ALA A 68 13.14 11.98 -2.62
N LEU A 69 12.54 11.39 -1.57
CA LEU A 69 13.22 11.07 -0.31
C LEU A 69 14.35 10.04 -0.50
N ILE A 70 14.15 9.06 -1.38
CA ILE A 70 15.17 8.04 -1.66
C ILE A 70 16.38 8.67 -2.36
N GLN A 71 16.15 9.57 -3.31
CA GLN A 71 17.19 10.17 -4.15
C GLN A 71 17.90 11.36 -3.51
N LYS A 72 17.25 12.08 -2.57
CA LYS A 72 17.86 13.22 -1.89
C LYS A 72 19.05 12.77 -1.04
N LYS A 73 20.28 13.25 -1.35
CA LYS A 73 21.53 12.85 -0.66
C LYS A 73 21.47 13.11 0.84
N ASP A 74 21.00 14.29 1.24
CA ASP A 74 20.99 14.79 2.63
C ASP A 74 19.57 14.81 3.23
N ALA A 75 18.75 13.78 2.93
CA ALA A 75 17.44 13.68 3.54
C ALA A 75 17.57 13.30 5.02
N ASP A 76 17.00 14.16 5.87
CA ASP A 76 17.01 14.05 7.33
C ASP A 76 15.61 13.74 7.90
N ASP A 77 15.52 13.61 9.22
CA ASP A 77 14.26 13.33 9.92
C ASP A 77 13.18 14.38 9.68
N VAL A 78 13.57 15.65 9.39
CA VAL A 78 12.61 16.72 9.10
C VAL A 78 11.98 16.50 7.73
N ASP A 79 12.76 16.08 6.74
CA ASP A 79 12.26 15.77 5.39
C ASP A 79 11.28 14.60 5.43
N PHE A 80 11.68 13.48 6.08
CA PHE A 80 10.83 12.30 6.23
C PHE A 80 9.55 12.60 7.00
N SER A 81 9.63 13.35 8.10
CA SER A 81 8.45 13.70 8.90
C SER A 81 7.52 14.65 8.16
N SER A 82 8.07 15.65 7.44
CA SER A 82 7.26 16.59 6.65
C SER A 82 6.50 15.89 5.54
N VAL A 83 7.14 14.96 4.83
CA VAL A 83 6.49 14.16 3.78
C VAL A 83 5.44 13.23 4.41
N PHE A 84 5.71 12.63 5.56
CA PHE A 84 4.75 11.77 6.26
C PHE A 84 3.45 12.51 6.60
N TYR A 85 3.54 13.67 7.25
CA TYR A 85 2.34 14.44 7.62
C TYR A 85 1.58 14.97 6.42
N PHE A 86 2.29 15.43 5.39
CA PHE A 86 1.65 15.87 4.15
C PHE A 86 0.93 14.71 3.45
N ASN A 87 1.59 13.57 3.32
CA ASN A 87 1.01 12.38 2.70
C ASN A 87 -0.21 11.88 3.47
N MET A 88 -0.13 11.87 4.82
CA MET A 88 -1.26 11.50 5.66
C MET A 88 -2.46 12.46 5.47
N LEU A 89 -2.20 13.77 5.39
CA LEU A 89 -3.25 14.76 5.11
C LEU A 89 -3.90 14.50 3.74
N MET A 90 -3.09 14.25 2.71
CA MET A 90 -3.58 13.90 1.37
C MET A 90 -4.44 12.63 1.40
N CYS A 91 -4.01 11.60 2.11
CA CYS A 91 -4.77 10.36 2.24
C CYS A 91 -6.13 10.56 2.92
N VAL A 92 -6.17 11.37 3.98
CA VAL A 92 -7.43 11.70 4.67
C VAL A 92 -8.37 12.50 3.75
N VAL A 93 -7.84 13.46 2.98
CA VAL A 93 -8.64 14.22 2.01
C VAL A 93 -9.18 13.29 0.91
N LEU A 94 -8.33 12.45 0.32
CA LEU A 94 -8.73 11.50 -0.73
C LEU A 94 -9.74 10.48 -0.21
N TYR A 95 -9.56 9.98 1.01
CA TYR A 95 -10.53 9.13 1.68
C TYR A 95 -11.88 9.85 1.84
N GLY A 96 -11.88 11.11 2.29
CA GLY A 96 -13.08 11.94 2.43
C GLY A 96 -13.80 12.12 1.09
N VAL A 97 -13.06 12.38 0.01
CA VAL A 97 -13.61 12.48 -1.35
C VAL A 97 -14.27 11.16 -1.75
N MET A 98 -13.60 10.02 -1.55
CA MET A 98 -14.18 8.71 -1.86
C MET A 98 -15.40 8.38 -0.99
N PHE A 99 -15.35 8.72 0.29
CA PHE A 99 -16.45 8.48 1.21
C PHE A 99 -17.73 9.24 0.80
N ILE A 100 -17.56 10.50 0.38
CA ILE A 100 -18.67 11.34 -0.11
C ILE A 100 -19.12 10.87 -1.50
N SER A 101 -18.20 10.44 -2.36
CA SER A 101 -18.51 9.98 -3.72
C SER A 101 -19.15 8.58 -3.74
N ALA A 102 -18.99 7.77 -2.69
CA ALA A 102 -19.49 6.39 -2.64
C ALA A 102 -20.97 6.24 -3.01
N PRO A 103 -21.93 7.03 -2.49
CA PRO A 103 -23.33 6.89 -2.88
C PRO A 103 -23.60 7.30 -4.33
N TYR A 104 -22.82 8.23 -4.89
CA TYR A 104 -22.95 8.62 -6.32
C TYR A 104 -22.43 7.51 -7.23
N ILE A 105 -21.34 6.84 -6.86
CA ILE A 105 -20.80 5.66 -7.55
C ILE A 105 -21.84 4.55 -7.52
N ALA A 106 -22.40 4.23 -6.36
CA ALA A 106 -23.43 3.20 -6.20
C ALA A 106 -24.67 3.49 -7.06
N LYS A 107 -25.12 4.75 -7.08
CA LYS A 107 -26.25 5.17 -7.93
C LYS A 107 -25.95 5.05 -9.43
N PHE A 108 -24.73 5.39 -9.84
CA PHE A 108 -24.31 5.30 -11.25
C PHE A 108 -24.32 3.84 -11.74
N TYR A 109 -23.82 2.91 -10.91
CA TYR A 109 -23.81 1.48 -11.24
C TYR A 109 -25.12 0.75 -10.88
N LYS A 110 -26.10 1.46 -10.31
CA LYS A 110 -27.40 0.92 -9.88
C LYS A 110 -27.29 -0.23 -8.89
N ASP A 111 -26.25 -0.20 -8.06
CA ASP A 111 -25.97 -1.19 -7.03
C ASP A 111 -25.75 -0.49 -5.66
N SER A 112 -26.71 -0.64 -4.78
CA SER A 112 -26.67 -0.01 -3.43
C SER A 112 -25.59 -0.61 -2.52
N GLU A 113 -25.20 -1.87 -2.76
CA GLU A 113 -24.17 -2.55 -1.95
C GLU A 113 -22.78 -1.95 -2.18
N LEU A 114 -22.57 -1.28 -3.32
CA LEU A 114 -21.31 -0.59 -3.60
C LEU A 114 -20.98 0.52 -2.58
N THR A 115 -21.97 1.18 -2.00
CA THR A 115 -21.73 2.28 -1.04
C THR A 115 -20.86 1.85 0.15
N PRO A 116 -21.25 0.84 0.96
CA PRO A 116 -20.42 0.39 2.07
C PRO A 116 -19.10 -0.21 1.62
N ILE A 117 -19.07 -0.93 0.49
CA ILE A 117 -17.85 -1.54 -0.03
C ILE A 117 -16.82 -0.48 -0.44
N VAL A 118 -17.23 0.57 -1.18
CA VAL A 118 -16.35 1.69 -1.57
C VAL A 118 -15.80 2.39 -0.34
N ARG A 119 -16.62 2.66 0.66
CA ARG A 119 -16.19 3.33 1.91
C ARG A 119 -15.14 2.52 2.66
N VAL A 120 -15.37 1.21 2.81
CA VAL A 120 -14.46 0.32 3.52
C VAL A 120 -13.18 0.08 2.72
N MET A 121 -13.28 -0.17 1.41
CA MET A 121 -12.09 -0.33 0.56
C MET A 121 -11.23 0.93 0.50
N SER A 122 -11.83 2.11 0.55
CA SER A 122 -11.07 3.38 0.54
C SER A 122 -10.17 3.57 1.76
N LEU A 123 -10.37 2.82 2.87
CA LEU A 123 -9.44 2.80 4.01
C LEU A 123 -8.02 2.38 3.59
N VAL A 124 -7.89 1.64 2.48
CA VAL A 124 -6.61 1.30 1.87
C VAL A 124 -5.75 2.56 1.63
N LEU A 125 -6.34 3.71 1.28
CA LEU A 125 -5.62 4.96 1.07
C LEU A 125 -4.92 5.43 2.34
N ILE A 126 -5.60 5.39 3.48
CA ILE A 126 -5.02 5.80 4.78
C ILE A 126 -3.90 4.84 5.18
N ILE A 127 -4.13 3.53 5.02
CA ILE A 127 -3.14 2.50 5.34
C ILE A 127 -1.90 2.63 4.44
N SER A 128 -2.10 2.90 3.14
CA SER A 128 -1.01 3.16 2.18
C SER A 128 -0.21 4.41 2.56
N GLY A 129 -0.88 5.48 3.02
CA GLY A 129 -0.22 6.68 3.50
C GLY A 129 0.71 6.44 4.69
N LEU A 130 0.27 5.61 5.65
CA LEU A 130 1.09 5.18 6.78
C LEU A 130 2.32 4.37 6.35
N LYS A 131 2.20 3.58 5.28
CA LYS A 131 3.26 2.70 4.77
C LYS A 131 4.31 3.44 3.93
N ASN A 132 3.89 4.41 3.10
CA ASN A 132 4.71 5.01 2.03
C ASN A 132 6.08 5.52 2.51
N VAL A 133 6.10 6.27 3.61
CA VAL A 133 7.36 6.84 4.12
C VAL A 133 8.25 5.76 4.74
N GLN A 134 7.66 4.75 5.39
CA GLN A 134 8.40 3.58 5.87
C GLN A 134 9.05 2.83 4.71
N GLN A 135 8.33 2.69 3.61
CA GLN A 135 8.82 2.05 2.39
C GLN A 135 9.98 2.83 1.76
N ALA A 136 9.88 4.17 1.70
CA ALA A 136 10.97 5.03 1.24
C ALA A 136 12.22 4.88 2.11
N TYR A 137 12.06 4.83 3.44
CA TYR A 137 13.15 4.63 4.38
C TYR A 137 13.85 3.27 4.19
N VAL A 138 13.09 2.18 4.07
CA VAL A 138 13.63 0.83 3.82
C VAL A 138 14.36 0.75 2.48
N SER A 139 13.80 1.36 1.44
CA SER A 139 14.41 1.42 0.12
C SER A 139 15.73 2.19 0.13
N ARG A 140 15.76 3.36 0.81
CA ARG A 140 16.98 4.17 0.97
C ARG A 140 18.08 3.44 1.75
N THR A 141 17.70 2.69 2.78
CA THR A 141 18.65 1.93 3.61
C THR A 141 18.99 0.54 3.07
N MET A 142 18.45 0.19 1.91
CA MET A 142 18.63 -1.12 1.24
C MET A 142 18.26 -2.33 2.12
N GLN A 143 17.30 -2.18 3.02
CA GLN A 143 16.87 -3.24 3.95
C GLN A 143 15.73 -4.09 3.35
N PHE A 144 15.88 -4.56 2.12
CA PHE A 144 14.84 -5.22 1.33
C PHE A 144 14.30 -6.53 1.94
N LYS A 145 15.08 -7.19 2.80
CA LYS A 145 14.63 -8.35 3.56
C LYS A 145 13.34 -8.05 4.37
N ARG A 146 13.17 -6.81 4.85
CA ARG A 146 11.98 -6.39 5.61
C ARG A 146 10.72 -6.40 4.73
N PHE A 147 10.85 -6.01 3.47
CA PHE A 147 9.73 -6.09 2.52
C PHE A 147 9.28 -7.52 2.29
N PHE A 148 10.23 -8.45 2.13
CA PHE A 148 9.89 -9.86 1.93
C PHE A 148 9.00 -10.38 3.06
N PHE A 149 9.38 -10.20 4.32
CA PHE A 149 8.58 -10.68 5.45
C PHE A 149 7.26 -9.92 5.61
N ALA A 150 7.24 -8.61 5.37
CA ALA A 150 6.02 -7.81 5.47
C ALA A 150 5.02 -8.25 4.40
N THR A 151 5.43 -8.24 3.14
CA THR A 151 4.55 -8.53 2.00
C THR A 151 4.10 -10.00 2.00
N LEU A 152 5.02 -10.95 2.21
CA LEU A 152 4.67 -12.37 2.21
C LEU A 152 3.78 -12.72 3.42
N GLY A 153 4.13 -12.21 4.60
CA GLY A 153 3.32 -12.39 5.81
C GLY A 153 1.90 -11.81 5.64
N GLY A 154 1.81 -10.58 5.12
CA GLY A 154 0.53 -9.94 4.80
C GLY A 154 -0.30 -10.75 3.81
N THR A 155 0.34 -11.24 2.75
CA THR A 155 -0.34 -12.04 1.71
C THR A 155 -0.86 -13.36 2.26
N ILE A 156 -0.08 -14.07 3.08
CA ILE A 156 -0.49 -15.36 3.67
C ILE A 156 -1.65 -15.17 4.64
N VAL A 157 -1.56 -14.19 5.56
CA VAL A 157 -2.65 -13.92 6.52
C VAL A 157 -3.92 -13.49 5.79
N ALA A 158 -3.80 -12.61 4.81
CA ALA A 158 -4.92 -12.17 3.98
C ALA A 158 -5.55 -13.33 3.20
N ALA A 159 -4.75 -14.26 2.69
CA ALA A 159 -5.22 -15.48 2.02
C ALA A 159 -6.09 -16.32 2.95
N VAL A 160 -5.62 -16.58 4.17
CA VAL A 160 -6.36 -17.37 5.16
C VAL A 160 -7.70 -16.70 5.49
N VAL A 161 -7.69 -15.38 5.77
CA VAL A 161 -8.90 -14.64 6.10
C VAL A 161 -9.87 -14.61 4.92
N GLY A 162 -9.38 -14.31 3.71
CA GLY A 162 -10.22 -14.26 2.50
C GLY A 162 -10.87 -15.60 2.17
N ILE A 163 -10.09 -16.69 2.24
CA ILE A 163 -10.62 -18.05 1.98
C ILE A 163 -11.63 -18.44 3.06
N TRP A 164 -11.33 -18.18 4.34
CA TRP A 164 -12.25 -18.48 5.43
C TRP A 164 -13.59 -17.75 5.27
N MET A 165 -13.55 -16.42 5.00
CA MET A 165 -14.76 -15.62 4.78
C MET A 165 -15.55 -16.07 3.54
N ALA A 166 -14.84 -16.52 2.48
CA ALA A 166 -15.50 -17.05 1.28
C ALA A 166 -16.24 -18.36 1.57
N TYR A 167 -15.67 -19.23 2.40
CA TYR A 167 -16.35 -20.48 2.85
C TYR A 167 -17.56 -20.21 3.72
N GLU A 168 -17.53 -19.19 4.57
CA GLU A 168 -18.66 -18.75 5.40
C GLU A 168 -19.76 -18.01 4.60
N GLY A 169 -19.56 -17.78 3.29
CA GLY A 169 -20.57 -17.18 2.41
C GLY A 169 -20.66 -15.66 2.49
N TYR A 170 -19.63 -14.96 2.98
CA TYR A 170 -19.61 -13.48 3.04
C TYR A 170 -19.52 -12.80 1.66
N GLY A 171 -19.46 -13.55 0.56
CA GLY A 171 -19.48 -13.04 -0.81
C GLY A 171 -18.36 -12.00 -1.06
N VAL A 172 -18.74 -10.82 -1.54
CA VAL A 172 -17.79 -9.74 -1.87
C VAL A 172 -16.94 -9.28 -0.68
N TRP A 173 -17.45 -9.39 0.53
CA TRP A 173 -16.73 -8.99 1.75
C TRP A 173 -15.49 -9.84 2.03
N ALA A 174 -15.44 -11.07 1.52
CA ALA A 174 -14.23 -11.90 1.58
C ALA A 174 -13.08 -11.27 0.80
N LEU A 175 -13.34 -10.72 -0.39
CA LEU A 175 -12.34 -10.01 -1.20
C LEU A 175 -11.95 -8.65 -0.60
N VAL A 176 -12.92 -7.93 -0.03
CA VAL A 176 -12.68 -6.68 0.70
C VAL A 176 -11.76 -6.92 1.90
N ALA A 177 -12.09 -7.91 2.73
CA ALA A 177 -11.30 -8.28 3.90
C ALA A 177 -9.89 -8.74 3.49
N GLN A 178 -9.76 -9.57 2.46
CA GLN A 178 -8.46 -10.01 1.95
C GLN A 178 -7.57 -8.81 1.58
N ASN A 179 -8.10 -7.84 0.82
CA ASN A 179 -7.34 -6.66 0.44
C ASN A 179 -6.91 -5.81 1.65
N LEU A 180 -7.85 -5.52 2.55
CA LEU A 180 -7.56 -4.70 3.74
C LEU A 180 -6.59 -5.38 4.69
N VAL A 181 -6.80 -6.64 5.01
CA VAL A 181 -5.92 -7.42 5.90
C VAL A 181 -4.51 -7.46 5.33
N ASN A 182 -4.36 -7.68 4.00
CA ASN A 182 -3.06 -7.65 3.35
C ASN A 182 -2.34 -6.31 3.61
N LYS A 183 -3.00 -5.18 3.33
CA LYS A 183 -2.43 -3.83 3.52
C LYS A 183 -2.16 -3.52 4.99
N VAL A 184 -3.06 -3.91 5.90
CA VAL A 184 -2.88 -3.71 7.35
C VAL A 184 -1.68 -4.50 7.88
N ILE A 185 -1.59 -5.79 7.59
CA ILE A 185 -0.50 -6.63 8.08
C ILE A 185 0.84 -6.17 7.49
N ASP A 186 0.90 -5.93 6.18
CA ASP A 186 2.10 -5.43 5.51
C ASP A 186 2.59 -4.11 6.14
N THR A 187 1.69 -3.16 6.37
CA THR A 187 2.00 -1.89 7.04
C THR A 187 2.46 -2.12 8.49
N THR A 188 1.75 -2.95 9.23
CA THR A 188 2.04 -3.25 10.64
C THR A 188 3.42 -3.88 10.79
N VAL A 189 3.75 -4.88 9.97
CA VAL A 189 5.07 -5.54 10.00
C VAL A 189 6.18 -4.54 9.68
N LEU A 190 5.99 -3.64 8.70
CA LEU A 190 6.96 -2.58 8.42
C LEU A 190 7.12 -1.62 9.61
N TRP A 191 6.03 -1.22 10.24
CA TRP A 191 6.08 -0.36 11.41
C TRP A 191 6.81 -1.00 12.60
N PHE A 192 6.66 -2.30 12.83
CA PHE A 192 7.41 -2.98 13.91
C PHE A 192 8.87 -3.26 13.55
N THR A 193 9.17 -3.52 12.29
CA THR A 193 10.53 -3.88 11.87
C THR A 193 11.42 -2.70 11.55
N VAL A 194 10.86 -1.58 11.05
CA VAL A 194 11.59 -0.35 10.77
C VAL A 194 11.74 0.48 12.04
N LYS A 195 12.94 0.94 12.34
CA LYS A 195 13.22 1.73 13.55
C LYS A 195 12.83 3.21 13.43
N TRP A 196 12.72 3.73 12.21
CA TRP A 196 12.36 5.12 12.01
C TRP A 196 10.89 5.38 12.42
N ARG A 197 10.68 6.53 13.06
CA ARG A 197 9.34 7.01 13.46
C ARG A 197 9.22 8.49 13.10
N PRO A 198 8.03 8.96 12.67
CA PRO A 198 7.81 10.37 12.40
C PRO A 198 7.98 11.17 13.69
N LYS A 199 8.76 12.24 13.59
CA LYS A 199 8.91 13.23 14.66
C LYS A 199 7.92 14.37 14.41
N LEU A 200 7.53 15.09 15.44
CA LEU A 200 6.68 16.29 15.32
C LEU A 200 7.48 17.46 14.74
N LEU A 201 8.05 17.26 13.56
CA LEU A 201 8.84 18.23 12.82
C LEU A 201 8.20 18.41 11.45
N PHE A 202 7.90 19.66 11.10
CA PHE A 202 7.29 19.99 9.82
C PHE A 202 7.92 21.24 9.20
N SER A 203 8.31 21.18 7.93
CA SER A 203 8.90 22.29 7.20
C SER A 203 8.29 22.41 5.80
N ILE A 204 7.45 23.45 5.60
CA ILE A 204 6.83 23.74 4.30
C ILE A 204 7.88 24.02 3.22
N LYS A 205 8.99 24.70 3.59
CA LYS A 205 10.05 25.04 2.63
C LYS A 205 10.71 23.79 2.04
N ARG A 206 11.02 22.81 2.89
CA ARG A 206 11.61 21.54 2.47
C ARG A 206 10.62 20.69 1.69
N LEU A 207 9.36 20.66 2.13
CA LEU A 207 8.28 19.98 1.45
C LEU A 207 8.08 20.48 0.01
N LYS A 208 8.02 21.81 -0.19
CA LYS A 208 7.92 22.41 -1.54
C LYS A 208 9.07 21.98 -2.45
N GLY A 209 10.29 21.88 -1.94
CA GLY A 209 11.44 21.37 -2.69
C GLY A 209 11.27 19.92 -3.11
N LEU A 210 10.80 19.06 -2.21
CA LEU A 210 10.57 17.64 -2.50
C LEU A 210 9.40 17.40 -3.45
N VAL A 211 8.30 18.16 -3.31
CA VAL A 211 7.15 18.11 -4.23
C VAL A 211 7.56 18.55 -5.64
N SER A 212 8.29 19.66 -5.76
CA SER A 212 8.79 20.15 -7.05
C SER A 212 9.73 19.18 -7.74
N TYR A 213 10.50 18.42 -6.97
CA TYR A 213 11.38 17.38 -7.50
C TYR A 213 10.61 16.10 -7.83
N GLY A 214 9.73 15.65 -6.93
CA GLY A 214 8.92 14.44 -7.09
C GLY A 214 7.94 14.52 -8.27
N TRP A 215 7.41 15.70 -8.57
CA TRP A 215 6.52 15.92 -9.72
C TRP A 215 7.22 15.74 -11.08
N LYS A 216 8.55 15.84 -11.12
CA LYS A 216 9.36 15.69 -12.34
C LYS A 216 9.81 14.24 -12.59
N LEU A 217 9.59 13.35 -11.63
CA LEU A 217 9.92 11.91 -11.69
C LEU A 217 8.74 11.10 -12.18
#